data_c4c86567f93d9569eaa9821a69db39b8
#
_entry.id   c4c86567f93d9569eaa9821a69db39b8
#
_cell.length_a   1.000
_cell.length_b   1.000
_cell.length_c   1.000
_cell.angle_alpha   90.00
_cell.angle_beta   90.00
_cell.angle_gamma   90.00
#
_symmetry.space_group_name_H-M   'P 1'
#
loop_
_entity.id
_entity.type
_entity.pdbx_description
1 polymer ?
#
loop_
_entity_poly.entity_id
_entity_poly.type
_entity_poly.pdbx_seq_one_letter_code
_entity_poly.pdbx_strand_id
1 'polypeptide(L)'
;IGKGFAGVMKRWNFGGLRASHGVSVSHRSHGSTGQRQDPGKVFKGKKMAGHMGDKLRTMLNLEVVKSDLENDLLYLRGSIPGSKNSTVLIRESVKIVTRKTINEKYEEKLKKAQAAKGKK
;
A
#
# COMPACT_ATOMS: atom_id res chain seq x y z
N ILE A 1 9.21 -4.93 -3.28
CA ILE A 1 10.40 -4.51 -4.05
C ILE A 1 11.33 -3.73 -3.14
N GLY A 2 12.64 -4.04 -3.21
CA GLY A 2 13.69 -3.30 -2.52
C GLY A 2 13.87 -1.88 -3.08
N LYS A 3 14.14 -0.92 -2.21
CA LYS A 3 14.41 0.48 -2.57
C LYS A 3 15.78 0.96 -2.08
N GLY A 4 16.58 0.04 -1.57
CA GLY A 4 17.90 0.31 -1.04
C GLY A 4 17.89 1.14 0.23
N PHE A 5 18.99 1.81 0.54
CA PHE A 5 19.08 2.74 1.67
C PHE A 5 18.30 4.02 1.36
N ALA A 6 17.42 4.40 2.25
CA ALA A 6 16.58 5.59 2.09
C ALA A 6 16.70 6.52 3.30
N GLY A 7 16.77 7.81 3.03
CA GLY A 7 16.73 8.86 4.03
C GLY A 7 15.36 8.93 4.72
N VAL A 8 15.30 9.64 5.84
CA VAL A 8 14.09 9.74 6.69
C VAL A 8 12.89 10.36 5.97
N MET A 9 13.11 11.28 5.05
CA MET A 9 12.04 11.88 4.26
C MET A 9 11.36 10.84 3.36
N LYS A 10 12.12 10.04 2.63
CA LYS A 10 11.60 8.99 1.75
C LYS A 10 11.05 7.79 2.55
N ARG A 11 11.75 7.38 3.61
CA ARG A 11 11.41 6.17 4.36
C ARG A 11 10.21 6.36 5.29
N TRP A 12 10.08 7.54 5.91
CA TRP A 12 9.13 7.83 6.98
C TRP A 12 8.29 9.08 6.74
N ASN A 13 8.48 9.73 5.59
CA ASN A 13 7.75 10.94 5.22
C ASN A 13 8.00 12.12 6.18
N PHE A 14 9.23 12.30 6.63
CA PHE A 14 9.62 13.46 7.43
C PHE A 14 9.64 14.73 6.58
N GLY A 15 9.25 15.86 7.17
CA GLY A 15 9.22 17.15 6.49
C GLY A 15 10.59 17.76 6.18
N GLY A 16 11.65 17.33 6.88
CA GLY A 16 12.96 17.95 6.80
C GLY A 16 13.03 19.29 7.55
N LEU A 17 14.08 20.05 7.29
CA LEU A 17 14.28 21.40 7.84
C LEU A 17 13.96 22.47 6.79
N ARG A 18 13.88 23.73 7.21
CA ARG A 18 13.59 24.84 6.31
C ARG A 18 14.63 24.97 5.19
N ALA A 19 14.19 25.39 4.00
CA ALA A 19 15.07 25.62 2.86
C ALA A 19 15.87 26.93 2.98
N SER A 20 15.42 27.88 3.81
CA SER A 20 16.01 29.19 4.06
C SER A 20 16.08 29.48 5.56
N HIS A 21 16.21 30.73 5.97
CA HIS A 21 16.36 31.16 7.36
C HIS A 21 17.61 30.61 8.05
N GLY A 22 18.76 30.65 7.36
CA GLY A 22 20.06 30.28 7.91
C GLY A 22 20.34 28.79 8.00
N VAL A 23 19.42 27.94 7.53
CA VAL A 23 19.69 26.50 7.46
C VAL A 23 20.65 26.22 6.32
N SER A 24 21.80 25.59 6.64
CA SER A 24 22.82 25.16 5.69
C SER A 24 22.94 23.64 5.74
N VAL A 25 23.11 22.99 4.58
CA VAL A 25 23.36 21.57 4.32
C VAL A 25 22.43 20.55 4.98
N SER A 26 21.68 20.93 6.02
CA SER A 26 20.84 20.03 6.85
C SER A 26 19.38 19.93 6.42
N HIS A 27 19.03 20.41 5.23
CA HIS A 27 17.64 20.50 4.76
C HIS A 27 16.85 19.17 4.81
N ARG A 28 17.54 18.06 4.62
CA ARG A 28 16.93 16.73 4.58
C ARG A 28 17.19 15.88 5.83
N SER A 29 17.66 16.51 6.90
CA SER A 29 17.94 15.84 8.18
C SER A 29 16.66 15.42 8.91
N HIS A 30 16.81 14.45 9.79
CA HIS A 30 15.70 13.91 10.59
C HIS A 30 15.35 14.75 11.83
N GLY A 31 16.18 15.74 12.17
CA GLY A 31 16.01 16.57 13.37
C GLY A 31 16.50 15.88 14.63
N SER A 32 15.91 16.21 15.77
CA SER A 32 16.31 15.66 17.06
C SER A 32 16.09 14.16 17.17
N THR A 33 17.01 13.47 17.82
CA THR A 33 16.90 12.02 18.11
C THR A 33 16.35 11.72 19.49
N GLY A 34 16.25 12.71 20.36
CA GLY A 34 15.76 12.54 21.74
C GLY A 34 15.97 13.77 22.60
N GLN A 35 15.74 13.60 23.87
CA GLN A 35 15.92 14.63 24.90
C GLN A 35 17.41 14.80 25.26
N ARG A 36 17.72 15.19 26.48
CA ARG A 36 19.07 15.42 26.99
C ARG A 36 19.63 14.20 27.74
N GLN A 37 20.30 14.47 28.89
CA GLN A 37 20.85 13.43 29.79
C GLN A 37 19.74 12.51 30.34
N ASP A 38 18.52 12.98 30.47
CA ASP A 38 17.34 12.17 30.73
C ASP A 38 16.49 12.05 29.45
N PRO A 39 16.27 10.86 28.95
CA PRO A 39 16.65 9.51 29.42
C PRO A 39 18.08 9.07 29.03
N GLY A 40 18.93 9.94 28.44
CA GLY A 40 20.30 9.65 28.03
C GLY A 40 20.45 8.56 26.96
N LYS A 41 19.37 8.23 26.26
CA LYS A 41 19.33 7.20 25.21
C LYS A 41 18.36 7.59 24.10
N VAL A 42 18.57 7.01 22.92
CA VAL A 42 17.57 7.04 21.85
C VAL A 42 16.61 5.88 22.03
N PHE A 43 15.31 6.15 22.06
CA PHE A 43 14.31 5.10 22.23
C PHE A 43 14.32 4.09 21.10
N LYS A 44 14.07 2.82 21.43
CA LYS A 44 13.89 1.76 20.42
C LYS A 44 12.72 2.11 19.51
N GLY A 45 12.86 1.78 18.24
CA GLY A 45 11.82 2.10 17.25
C GLY A 45 11.85 3.55 16.73
N LYS A 46 12.80 4.40 17.16
CA LYS A 46 12.98 5.74 16.58
C LYS A 46 13.17 5.64 15.08
N LYS A 47 12.34 6.38 14.35
CA LYS A 47 12.36 6.41 12.88
C LYS A 47 13.63 7.09 12.38
N MET A 48 14.47 6.36 11.69
CA MET A 48 15.75 6.81 11.14
C MET A 48 15.92 6.35 9.70
N ALA A 49 16.92 6.89 9.01
CA ALA A 49 17.33 6.41 7.70
C ALA A 49 17.74 4.93 7.78
N GLY A 50 17.65 4.24 6.67
CA GLY A 50 18.03 2.83 6.60
C GLY A 50 17.39 2.11 5.40
N HIS A 51 17.50 0.80 5.39
CA HIS A 51 16.98 -0.05 4.32
C HIS A 51 15.47 0.10 4.19
N MET A 52 15.00 0.31 2.97
CA MET A 52 13.58 0.46 2.60
C MET A 52 13.20 -0.58 1.57
N GLY A 53 12.01 -1.16 1.73
CA GLY A 53 11.53 -2.23 0.87
C GLY A 53 12.17 -3.59 1.20
N ASP A 54 12.05 -4.53 0.27
CA ASP A 54 12.54 -5.91 0.41
C ASP A 54 12.08 -6.58 1.71
N LYS A 55 10.79 -6.39 2.02
CA LYS A 55 10.11 -6.97 3.18
C LYS A 55 8.79 -7.57 2.74
N LEU A 56 8.41 -8.66 3.37
CA LEU A 56 7.10 -9.26 3.16
C LEU A 56 5.99 -8.22 3.41
N ARG A 57 5.11 -8.07 2.42
CA ARG A 57 3.95 -7.17 2.48
C ARG A 57 2.71 -7.94 2.07
N THR A 58 1.63 -7.69 2.77
CA THR A 58 0.34 -8.30 2.49
C THR A 58 -0.65 -7.24 2.03
N MET A 59 -1.30 -7.50 0.91
CA MET A 59 -2.47 -6.73 0.48
C MET A 59 -3.71 -7.50 0.88
N LEU A 60 -4.64 -6.84 1.54
CA LEU A 60 -5.85 -7.44 2.07
C LEU A 60 -7.06 -7.13 1.19
N ASN A 61 -8.01 -8.07 1.16
CA ASN A 61 -9.33 -7.87 0.56
C ASN A 61 -9.30 -7.43 -0.91
N LEU A 62 -8.43 -8.03 -1.71
CA LEU A 62 -8.42 -7.84 -3.16
C LEU A 62 -9.61 -8.58 -3.77
N GLU A 63 -10.19 -8.00 -4.81
CA GLU A 63 -11.33 -8.56 -5.54
C GLU A 63 -10.84 -9.44 -6.68
N VAL A 64 -11.32 -10.68 -6.76
CA VAL A 64 -11.10 -11.56 -7.90
C VAL A 64 -12.09 -11.17 -8.99
N VAL A 65 -11.59 -10.80 -10.15
CA VAL A 65 -12.41 -10.41 -11.31
C VAL A 65 -12.83 -11.63 -12.12
N LYS A 66 -11.86 -12.52 -12.39
CA LYS A 66 -12.06 -13.73 -13.19
C LYS A 66 -11.02 -14.77 -12.79
N SER A 67 -11.38 -16.04 -12.85
CA SER A 67 -10.44 -17.18 -12.87
C SER A 67 -10.54 -17.90 -14.22
N ASP A 68 -9.42 -18.26 -14.76
CA ASP A 68 -9.31 -19.02 -16.00
C ASP A 68 -8.54 -20.31 -15.67
N LEU A 69 -9.26 -21.41 -15.63
CA LEU A 69 -8.71 -22.71 -15.27
C LEU A 69 -7.92 -23.39 -16.41
N GLU A 70 -8.19 -22.99 -17.66
CA GLU A 70 -7.51 -23.58 -18.83
C GLU A 70 -6.06 -23.07 -18.93
N ASN A 71 -5.85 -21.82 -18.54
CA ASN A 71 -4.55 -21.15 -18.61
C ASN A 71 -3.90 -20.93 -17.23
N ASP A 72 -4.49 -21.45 -16.16
CA ASP A 72 -4.04 -21.25 -14.77
C ASP A 72 -3.88 -19.76 -14.38
N LEU A 73 -4.80 -18.92 -14.82
CA LEU A 73 -4.74 -17.47 -14.60
C LEU A 73 -5.80 -16.99 -13.61
N LEU A 74 -5.37 -16.15 -12.68
CA LEU A 74 -6.23 -15.45 -11.74
C LEU A 74 -6.14 -13.94 -11.96
N TYR A 75 -7.24 -13.31 -12.31
CA TYR A 75 -7.33 -11.87 -12.54
C TYR A 75 -7.79 -11.17 -11.27
N LEU A 76 -6.93 -10.32 -10.71
CA LEU A 76 -7.18 -9.56 -9.50
C LEU A 76 -7.31 -8.06 -9.80
N ARG A 77 -8.22 -7.42 -9.09
CA ARG A 77 -8.36 -5.96 -9.13
C ARG A 77 -7.54 -5.34 -8.01
N GLY A 78 -6.50 -4.60 -8.36
CA GLY A 78 -5.65 -3.89 -7.41
C GLY A 78 -4.17 -4.18 -7.61
N SER A 79 -3.36 -3.67 -6.70
CA SER A 79 -1.92 -3.86 -6.74
C SER A 79 -1.50 -5.10 -5.95
N ILE A 80 -0.50 -5.79 -6.46
CA ILE A 80 0.14 -6.94 -5.82
C ILE A 80 1.56 -6.53 -5.44
N PRO A 81 2.01 -6.80 -4.20
CA PRO A 81 3.38 -6.47 -3.81
C PRO A 81 4.38 -7.40 -4.52
N GLY A 82 5.55 -6.87 -4.84
CA GLY A 82 6.62 -7.61 -5.48
C GLY A 82 6.95 -7.12 -6.89
N SER A 83 7.93 -7.74 -7.50
CA SER A 83 8.34 -7.50 -8.89
C SER A 83 7.51 -8.33 -9.86
N LYS A 84 7.61 -8.05 -11.15
CA LYS A 84 7.07 -8.94 -12.18
C LYS A 84 7.69 -10.33 -12.03
N ASN A 85 6.88 -11.35 -12.28
CA ASN A 85 7.28 -12.76 -12.20
C ASN A 85 7.78 -13.20 -10.81
N SER A 86 7.41 -12.49 -9.75
CA SER A 86 7.69 -12.95 -8.38
C SER A 86 6.60 -13.89 -7.90
N THR A 87 6.99 -14.84 -7.06
CA THR A 87 6.04 -15.74 -6.39
C THR A 87 5.26 -14.97 -5.31
N VAL A 88 3.95 -15.15 -5.29
CA VAL A 88 3.06 -14.56 -4.29
C VAL A 88 2.22 -15.65 -3.63
N LEU A 89 1.95 -15.48 -2.35
CA LEU A 89 1.08 -16.36 -1.59
C LEU A 89 -0.33 -15.77 -1.56
N ILE A 90 -1.29 -16.50 -2.09
CA ILE A 90 -2.70 -16.12 -2.07
C ILE A 90 -3.40 -16.92 -0.97
N ARG A 91 -4.22 -16.24 -0.18
CA ARG A 91 -5.06 -16.83 0.87
C ARG A 91 -6.46 -16.25 0.77
N GLU A 92 -7.42 -17.02 1.22
CA GLU A 92 -8.79 -16.52 1.39
C GLU A 92 -8.82 -15.33 2.34
N SER A 93 -9.75 -14.42 2.09
CA SER A 93 -9.94 -13.26 2.95
C SER A 93 -10.53 -13.70 4.30
N VAL A 94 -9.93 -13.26 5.39
CA VAL A 94 -10.44 -13.47 6.76
C VAL A 94 -11.71 -12.65 7.00
N LYS A 95 -11.85 -11.51 6.33
CA LYS A 95 -13.04 -10.67 6.42
C LYS A 95 -14.07 -11.09 5.36
N ILE A 96 -15.26 -11.38 5.78
CA ILE A 96 -16.40 -11.50 4.87
C ILE A 96 -16.73 -10.09 4.37
N VAL A 97 -16.39 -9.84 3.11
CA VAL A 97 -16.70 -8.56 2.46
C VAL A 97 -17.99 -8.75 1.66
N THR A 98 -19.08 -8.21 2.15
CA THR A 98 -20.40 -8.22 1.47
C THR A 98 -20.45 -7.23 0.29
N ARG A 99 -19.36 -7.07 -0.44
CA ARG A 99 -19.34 -6.25 -1.66
C ARG A 99 -19.86 -7.07 -2.82
N LYS A 100 -20.84 -6.51 -3.52
CA LYS A 100 -21.26 -7.08 -4.81
C LYS A 100 -20.09 -7.09 -5.76
N THR A 101 -19.87 -8.20 -6.43
CA THR A 101 -18.86 -8.34 -7.48
C THR A 101 -19.16 -7.39 -8.64
N ILE A 102 -18.19 -7.19 -9.51
CA ILE A 102 -18.38 -6.34 -10.70
C ILE A 102 -19.49 -6.92 -11.57
N ASN A 103 -19.51 -8.23 -11.73
CA ASN A 103 -20.52 -8.93 -12.53
C ASN A 103 -21.93 -8.74 -11.95
N GLU A 104 -22.12 -8.94 -10.65
CA GLU A 104 -23.41 -8.69 -9.98
C GLU A 104 -23.89 -7.25 -10.15
N LYS A 105 -22.98 -6.27 -10.02
CA LYS A 105 -23.32 -4.86 -10.26
C LYS A 105 -23.71 -4.59 -11.72
N TYR A 106 -23.06 -5.26 -12.65
CA TYR A 106 -23.36 -5.15 -14.07
C TYR A 106 -24.72 -5.77 -14.38
N GLU A 107 -25.02 -6.96 -13.88
CA GLU A 107 -26.33 -7.63 -14.01
C GLU A 107 -27.47 -6.80 -13.40
N GLU A 108 -27.23 -6.22 -12.23
CA GLU A 108 -28.23 -5.31 -11.62
C GLU A 108 -28.50 -4.08 -12.49
N LYS A 109 -27.46 -3.50 -13.11
CA LYS A 109 -27.64 -2.39 -14.05
C LYS A 109 -28.44 -2.81 -15.28
N LEU A 110 -28.16 -3.99 -15.82
CA LEU A 110 -28.91 -4.52 -16.95
C LEU A 110 -30.37 -4.78 -16.59
N LYS A 111 -30.65 -5.43 -15.45
CA LYS A 111 -32.01 -5.64 -14.96
C LYS A 111 -32.79 -4.34 -14.74
N LYS A 112 -32.14 -3.31 -14.18
CA LYS A 112 -32.74 -1.99 -13.99
C LYS A 112 -33.02 -1.30 -15.34
N ALA A 113 -32.11 -1.41 -16.31
CA ALA A 113 -32.30 -0.84 -17.63
C ALA A 113 -33.45 -1.53 -18.40
N GLN A 114 -33.58 -2.85 -18.29
CA GLN A 114 -34.69 -3.62 -18.89
C GLN A 114 -36.02 -3.28 -18.24
N ALA A 115 -36.06 -3.18 -16.90
CA ALA A 115 -37.29 -2.79 -16.17
C ALA A 115 -37.75 -1.35 -16.50
N ALA A 116 -36.80 -0.45 -16.81
CA ALA A 116 -37.12 0.92 -17.23
C ALA A 116 -37.66 0.97 -18.66
N LYS A 117 -37.24 0.06 -19.56
CA LYS A 117 -37.76 -0.05 -20.93
C LYS A 117 -39.12 -0.72 -21.00
N GLY A 118 -39.46 -1.63 -20.09
CA GLY A 118 -40.76 -2.29 -20.03
C GLY A 118 -41.88 -1.46 -19.42
N LYS A 119 -41.58 -0.26 -18.92
CA LYS A 119 -42.58 0.68 -18.35
C LYS A 119 -42.97 1.81 -19.31
N LYS A 120 -42.56 1.76 -20.55
CA LYS A 120 -43.02 2.61 -21.66
C LYS A 120 -43.92 1.79 -22.59
#